data_0bb2b77f477f86d11d3c47e182402f04
#
_entry.id   0bb2b77f477f86d11d3c47e182402f04
#
_cell.length_a   1.000
_cell.length_b   1.000
_cell.length_c   1.000
_cell.angle_alpha   90.00
_cell.angle_beta   90.00
_cell.angle_gamma   90.00
#
_symmetry.space_group_name_H-M   'P 1'
#
loop_
_entity.id
_entity.type
_entity.pdbx_description
1 polymer ?
#
loop_
_entity_poly.entity_id
_entity_poly.type
_entity_poly.pdbx_seq_one_letter_code
_entity_poly.pdbx_strand_id
1 'polypeptide(L)'
;QAIETGKPYPIRMLWLSSTNPIANMASDAPRVYRAVRTLDFVVVSDPFLTPTAVAFADVFLPASMSCERNTQRVWWVPLRGMKKVTQFADVRSDDTIVTDLGRRLHPENFPWTDDIGWTNDILVNDTPGYDGDFDQLCKDVYVYPAFEYRKHEKGLLRPDGQPGFNTPSGRIELYNSI
;
A
#
# COMPACT_ATOMS: atom_id res chain seq x y z
N GLN A 1 11.34 11.03 14.08
CA GLN A 1 12.76 11.43 14.19
C GLN A 1 13.25 12.13 12.92
N ALA A 2 13.12 11.55 11.71
CA ALA A 2 13.61 12.18 10.47
C ALA A 2 13.03 13.59 10.23
N ILE A 3 11.72 13.78 10.46
CA ILE A 3 11.07 15.09 10.35
C ILE A 3 11.69 16.10 11.31
N GLU A 4 11.92 15.69 12.58
CA GLU A 4 12.43 16.59 13.63
C GLU A 4 13.90 16.95 13.47
N THR A 5 14.71 16.03 12.95
CA THR A 5 16.18 16.18 12.91
C THR A 5 16.70 16.52 11.52
N GLY A 6 15.90 16.32 10.48
CA GLY A 6 16.33 16.41 9.09
C GLY A 6 17.33 15.33 8.67
N LYS A 7 17.52 14.28 9.49
CA LYS A 7 18.50 13.23 9.22
C LYS A 7 17.80 11.90 8.94
N PRO A 8 18.30 11.10 7.98
CA PRO A 8 19.49 11.31 7.10
C PRO A 8 19.28 12.36 6.01
N TYR A 9 18.03 12.75 5.74
CA TYR A 9 17.65 13.82 4.82
C TYR A 9 16.40 14.56 5.33
N PRO A 10 16.18 15.84 4.97
CA PRO A 10 15.02 16.59 5.42
C PRO A 10 13.75 16.10 4.69
N ILE A 11 12.74 15.72 5.47
CA ILE A 11 11.40 15.44 4.95
C ILE A 11 10.65 16.77 4.92
N ARG A 12 10.15 17.14 3.75
CA ARG A 12 9.43 18.41 3.53
C ARG A 12 7.96 18.20 3.22
N MET A 13 7.62 17.05 2.64
CA MET A 13 6.25 16.67 2.28
C MET A 13 5.88 15.34 2.92
N LEU A 14 4.63 15.19 3.29
CA LEU A 14 4.06 13.94 3.77
C LEU A 14 2.73 13.66 3.05
N TRP A 15 2.58 12.44 2.55
CA TRP A 15 1.29 11.94 2.08
C TRP A 15 0.83 10.83 3.02
N LEU A 16 -0.30 11.04 3.67
CA LEU A 16 -0.94 10.10 4.58
C LEU A 16 -2.12 9.44 3.86
N SER A 17 -2.03 8.15 3.62
CA SER A 17 -3.11 7.34 3.04
C SER A 17 -3.45 6.20 3.99
N SER A 18 -4.73 6.00 4.23
CA SER A 18 -5.25 4.92 5.09
C SER A 18 -4.64 4.89 6.50
N THR A 19 -4.24 6.04 7.02
CA THR A 19 -3.62 6.13 8.36
C THR A 19 -4.05 7.39 9.10
N ASN A 20 -4.22 7.24 10.42
CA ASN A 20 -4.62 8.34 11.31
C ASN A 20 -3.63 8.44 12.50
N PRO A 21 -2.41 8.96 12.27
CA PRO A 21 -1.35 8.92 13.26
C PRO A 21 -1.68 9.66 14.55
N ILE A 22 -2.49 10.72 14.54
CA ILE A 22 -2.90 11.38 15.79
C ILE A 22 -3.72 10.44 16.68
N ALA A 23 -4.61 9.65 16.11
CA ALA A 23 -5.43 8.72 16.87
C ALA A 23 -4.72 7.39 17.18
N ASN A 24 -3.85 6.93 16.28
CA ASN A 24 -3.29 5.58 16.33
C ASN A 24 -1.88 5.51 16.93
N MET A 25 -1.14 6.62 16.98
CA MET A 25 0.19 6.68 17.60
C MET A 25 0.09 7.18 19.04
N ALA A 26 -0.59 6.40 19.88
CA ALA A 26 -0.99 6.77 21.23
C ALA A 26 0.17 7.10 22.20
N SER A 27 1.38 6.59 21.95
CA SER A 27 2.50 6.74 22.88
C SER A 27 3.04 8.17 22.96
N ASP A 28 2.98 8.95 21.87
CA ASP A 28 3.43 10.35 21.87
C ASP A 28 2.75 11.20 20.78
N ALA A 29 1.43 11.24 20.81
CA ALA A 29 0.66 12.05 19.86
C ALA A 29 1.06 13.54 19.86
N PRO A 30 1.37 14.19 21.00
CA PRO A 30 1.84 15.58 21.00
C PRO A 30 3.16 15.79 20.25
N ARG A 31 4.08 14.84 20.30
CA ARG A 31 5.33 14.90 19.55
C ARG A 31 5.10 14.75 18.04
N VAL A 32 4.27 13.77 17.67
CA VAL A 32 3.87 13.58 16.26
C VAL A 32 3.21 14.84 15.72
N TYR A 33 2.29 15.43 16.48
CA TYR A 33 1.60 16.66 16.12
C TYR A 33 2.61 17.79 15.84
N ARG A 34 3.54 18.04 16.79
CA ARG A 34 4.56 19.09 16.61
C ARG A 34 5.44 18.82 15.38
N ALA A 35 5.89 17.58 15.20
CA ALA A 35 6.75 17.22 14.07
C ALA A 35 6.05 17.43 12.72
N VAL A 36 4.83 16.91 12.54
CA VAL A 36 4.11 17.05 11.27
C VAL A 36 3.80 18.51 10.93
N ARG A 37 3.52 19.34 11.93
CA ARG A 37 3.29 20.79 11.76
C ARG A 37 4.50 21.56 11.22
N THR A 38 5.69 20.99 11.22
CA THR A 38 6.89 21.63 10.63
C THR A 38 7.08 21.33 9.16
N LEU A 39 6.26 20.46 8.57
CA LEU A 39 6.34 20.12 7.16
C LEU A 39 5.80 21.25 6.27
N ASP A 40 6.35 21.36 5.08
CA ASP A 40 5.96 22.39 4.12
C ASP A 40 4.61 22.06 3.45
N PHE A 41 4.29 20.77 3.32
CA PHE A 41 3.08 20.32 2.62
C PHE A 41 2.62 18.95 3.10
N VAL A 42 1.33 18.81 3.38
CA VAL A 42 0.71 17.56 3.84
C VAL A 42 -0.53 17.24 3.01
N VAL A 43 -0.53 16.06 2.40
CA VAL A 43 -1.70 15.49 1.71
C VAL A 43 -2.27 14.39 2.59
N VAL A 44 -3.59 14.36 2.76
CA VAL A 44 -4.29 13.26 3.42
C VAL A 44 -5.33 12.67 2.48
N SER A 45 -5.22 11.36 2.23
CA SER A 45 -6.21 10.57 1.49
C SER A 45 -6.91 9.63 2.47
N ASP A 46 -8.21 9.86 2.70
CA ASP A 46 -9.00 9.07 3.65
C ASP A 46 -10.49 9.14 3.29
N PRO A 47 -11.28 8.07 3.50
CA PRO A 47 -12.75 8.14 3.35
C PRO A 47 -13.42 9.10 4.34
N PHE A 48 -12.76 9.41 5.44
CA PHE A 48 -13.29 10.25 6.51
C PHE A 48 -12.39 11.44 6.78
N LEU A 49 -13.00 12.56 7.14
CA LEU A 49 -12.27 13.73 7.63
C LEU A 49 -11.81 13.47 9.08
N THR A 50 -10.72 12.73 9.20
CA THR A 50 -10.14 12.30 10.48
C THR A 50 -9.53 13.45 11.26
N PRO A 51 -9.29 13.31 12.59
CA PRO A 51 -8.54 14.30 13.37
C PRO A 51 -7.18 14.65 12.77
N THR A 52 -6.49 13.67 12.15
CA THR A 52 -5.23 13.90 11.42
C THR A 52 -5.43 14.80 10.20
N ALA A 53 -6.47 14.53 9.41
CA ALA A 53 -6.78 15.36 8.24
C ALA A 53 -7.13 16.79 8.64
N VAL A 54 -7.98 16.97 9.66
CA VAL A 54 -8.35 18.30 10.18
C VAL A 54 -7.14 19.07 10.72
N ALA A 55 -6.19 18.37 11.35
CA ALA A 55 -5.05 19.02 11.98
C ALA A 55 -3.94 19.43 11.01
N PHE A 56 -3.75 18.69 9.90
CA PHE A 56 -2.53 18.81 9.11
C PHE A 56 -2.74 19.00 7.62
N ALA A 57 -3.87 18.53 7.03
CA ALA A 57 -4.00 18.50 5.60
C ALA A 57 -4.01 19.90 4.97
N ASP A 58 -3.05 20.16 4.10
CA ASP A 58 -3.11 21.26 3.14
C ASP A 58 -4.02 20.87 1.97
N VAL A 59 -4.02 19.56 1.60
CA VAL A 59 -4.93 18.98 0.64
C VAL A 59 -5.56 17.72 1.22
N PHE A 60 -6.89 17.66 1.22
CA PHE A 60 -7.65 16.48 1.56
C PHE A 60 -8.23 15.84 0.29
N LEU A 61 -7.93 14.57 0.07
CA LEU A 61 -8.42 13.77 -1.04
C LEU A 61 -9.42 12.75 -0.52
N PRO A 62 -10.74 12.93 -0.75
CA PRO A 62 -11.73 11.99 -0.26
C PRO A 62 -11.60 10.66 -1.01
N ALA A 63 -11.18 9.64 -0.29
CA ALA A 63 -11.03 8.29 -0.81
C ALA A 63 -12.35 7.51 -0.79
N SER A 64 -12.52 6.63 -1.76
CA SER A 64 -13.72 5.80 -1.86
C SER A 64 -13.74 4.67 -0.83
N MET A 65 -14.94 4.31 -0.38
CA MET A 65 -15.16 3.08 0.39
C MET A 65 -15.05 1.84 -0.50
N SER A 66 -14.90 0.67 0.10
CA SER A 66 -14.74 -0.58 -0.65
C SER A 66 -15.89 -0.91 -1.61
N CYS A 67 -17.11 -0.48 -1.32
CA CYS A 67 -18.26 -0.67 -2.22
C CYS A 67 -18.31 0.33 -3.39
N GLU A 68 -17.49 1.37 -3.37
CA GLU A 68 -17.43 2.44 -4.37
C GLU A 68 -16.26 2.29 -5.35
N ARG A 69 -15.52 1.19 -5.27
CA ARG A 69 -14.37 0.90 -6.14
C ARG A 69 -14.31 -0.55 -6.55
N ASN A 70 -13.66 -0.83 -7.65
CA ASN A 70 -13.19 -2.16 -7.96
C ASN A 70 -11.97 -2.44 -7.09
N THR A 71 -11.93 -3.59 -6.43
CA THR A 71 -10.85 -3.92 -5.52
C THR A 71 -10.69 -5.43 -5.38
N GLN A 72 -9.57 -5.83 -4.81
CA GLN A 72 -9.28 -7.22 -4.50
C GLN A 72 -9.02 -7.40 -3.01
N ARG A 73 -9.40 -8.55 -2.49
CA ARG A 73 -9.10 -8.97 -1.14
C ARG A 73 -7.95 -9.97 -1.18
N VAL A 74 -6.83 -9.62 -0.56
CA VAL A 74 -5.58 -10.42 -0.62
C VAL A 74 -5.08 -10.89 0.75
N TRP A 75 -5.79 -10.59 1.85
CA TRP A 75 -5.33 -10.86 3.21
C TRP A 75 -5.76 -12.25 3.71
N TRP A 76 -4.80 -13.13 4.03
CA TRP A 76 -4.93 -14.41 4.77
C TRP A 76 -5.96 -15.42 4.25
N VAL A 77 -6.61 -15.10 3.20
CA VAL A 77 -7.73 -15.84 2.64
C VAL A 77 -7.51 -15.97 1.14
N PRO A 78 -8.28 -16.78 0.50
CA PRO A 78 -8.30 -16.83 -0.95
C PRO A 78 -8.42 -15.44 -1.56
N LEU A 79 -7.70 -15.22 -2.65
CA LEU A 79 -7.80 -14.00 -3.44
C LEU A 79 -9.22 -13.88 -4.02
N ARG A 80 -9.81 -12.71 -3.94
CA ARG A 80 -11.19 -12.45 -4.40
C ARG A 80 -11.34 -11.05 -4.93
N GLY A 81 -11.95 -10.91 -6.11
CA GLY A 81 -12.37 -9.63 -6.67
C GLY A 81 -13.70 -9.15 -6.08
N MET A 82 -13.83 -7.86 -5.93
CA MET A 82 -15.07 -7.18 -5.54
C MET A 82 -15.33 -6.03 -6.49
N LYS A 83 -16.43 -6.09 -7.22
CA LYS A 83 -16.85 -5.03 -8.14
C LYS A 83 -17.46 -3.85 -7.38
N LYS A 84 -17.22 -2.67 -7.91
CA LYS A 84 -17.93 -1.46 -7.52
C LYS A 84 -19.43 -1.65 -7.66
N VAL A 85 -20.20 -1.30 -6.66
CA VAL A 85 -21.65 -1.43 -6.62
C VAL A 85 -22.37 -0.10 -6.48
N THR A 86 -21.70 0.95 -6.06
CA THR A 86 -22.27 2.28 -5.85
C THR A 86 -21.22 3.37 -6.08
N GLN A 87 -21.69 4.60 -6.15
CA GLN A 87 -20.86 5.80 -6.12
C GLN A 87 -21.58 6.85 -5.31
N PHE A 88 -20.97 7.29 -4.24
CA PHE A 88 -21.49 8.38 -3.44
C PHE A 88 -20.52 9.57 -3.52
N ALA A 89 -21.00 10.70 -3.99
CA ALA A 89 -20.20 11.90 -4.23
C ALA A 89 -19.02 11.70 -5.22
N ASP A 90 -18.14 12.69 -5.31
CA ASP A 90 -16.95 12.67 -6.18
C ASP A 90 -15.73 12.11 -5.41
N VAL A 91 -15.86 10.86 -4.97
CA VAL A 91 -14.76 10.13 -4.32
C VAL A 91 -14.02 9.27 -5.33
N ARG A 92 -12.72 9.04 -5.10
CA ARG A 92 -11.86 8.20 -5.95
C ARG A 92 -11.15 7.16 -5.11
N SER A 93 -10.86 6.00 -5.71
CA SER A 93 -10.02 5.01 -5.01
C SER A 93 -8.59 5.53 -4.85
N ASP A 94 -7.90 5.06 -3.82
CA ASP A 94 -6.48 5.37 -3.62
C ASP A 94 -5.66 5.00 -4.86
N ASP A 95 -5.97 3.87 -5.48
CA ASP A 95 -5.33 3.39 -6.71
C ASP A 95 -5.51 4.38 -7.86
N THR A 96 -6.73 4.89 -8.05
CA THR A 96 -7.03 5.91 -9.08
C THR A 96 -6.30 7.22 -8.78
N ILE A 97 -6.28 7.66 -7.52
CA ILE A 97 -5.59 8.90 -7.10
C ILE A 97 -4.10 8.79 -7.42
N VAL A 98 -3.46 7.69 -7.04
CA VAL A 98 -2.02 7.47 -7.26
C VAL A 98 -1.72 7.30 -8.75
N THR A 99 -2.54 6.54 -9.48
CA THR A 99 -2.36 6.32 -10.92
C THR A 99 -2.53 7.61 -11.72
N ASP A 100 -3.53 8.42 -11.42
CA ASP A 100 -3.75 9.71 -12.08
C ASP A 100 -2.60 10.69 -11.84
N LEU A 101 -2.05 10.73 -10.63
CA LEU A 101 -0.87 11.52 -10.33
C LEU A 101 0.37 10.96 -11.03
N GLY A 102 0.57 9.66 -10.97
CA GLY A 102 1.69 8.97 -11.63
C GLY A 102 1.72 9.22 -13.14
N ARG A 103 0.57 9.14 -13.81
CA ARG A 103 0.45 9.43 -15.24
C ARG A 103 0.81 10.87 -15.62
N ARG A 104 0.61 11.82 -14.72
CA ARG A 104 1.01 13.23 -14.94
C ARG A 104 2.50 13.46 -14.73
N LEU A 105 3.12 12.68 -13.84
CA LEU A 105 4.53 12.86 -13.49
C LEU A 105 5.44 11.94 -14.33
N HIS A 106 5.03 10.69 -14.55
CA HIS A 106 5.81 9.66 -15.22
C HIS A 106 4.87 8.73 -16.02
N PRO A 107 4.30 9.19 -17.14
CA PRO A 107 3.30 8.43 -17.90
C PRO A 107 3.83 7.08 -18.40
N GLU A 108 5.13 6.95 -18.64
CA GLU A 108 5.79 5.72 -19.07
C GLU A 108 5.75 4.60 -18.01
N ASN A 109 5.65 4.97 -16.73
CA ASN A 109 5.59 4.03 -15.61
C ASN A 109 4.15 3.79 -15.12
N PHE A 110 3.18 4.53 -15.63
CA PHE A 110 1.77 4.44 -15.26
C PHE A 110 0.89 4.33 -16.50
N PRO A 111 0.95 3.19 -17.23
CA PRO A 111 0.25 3.02 -18.50
C PRO A 111 -1.26 2.79 -18.35
N TRP A 112 -1.72 2.47 -17.15
CA TRP A 112 -3.12 2.10 -16.90
C TRP A 112 -4.06 3.30 -17.00
N THR A 113 -5.20 3.09 -17.65
CA THR A 113 -6.24 4.10 -17.85
C THR A 113 -7.34 4.06 -16.80
N ASP A 114 -7.45 2.92 -16.10
CA ASP A 114 -8.46 2.67 -15.08
C ASP A 114 -7.96 1.68 -14.02
N ASP A 115 -8.77 1.47 -12.99
CA ASP A 115 -8.48 0.60 -11.86
C ASP A 115 -8.51 -0.90 -12.25
N ILE A 116 -9.29 -1.28 -13.24
CA ILE A 116 -9.34 -2.67 -13.72
C ILE A 116 -8.06 -3.02 -14.47
N GLY A 117 -7.58 -2.14 -15.34
CA GLY A 117 -6.31 -2.33 -16.06
C GLY A 117 -5.14 -2.49 -15.10
N TRP A 118 -5.06 -1.62 -14.08
CA TRP A 118 -4.05 -1.72 -13.03
C TRP A 118 -4.17 -3.03 -12.23
N THR A 119 -5.39 -3.39 -11.84
CA THR A 119 -5.64 -4.62 -11.08
C THR A 119 -5.27 -5.87 -11.88
N ASN A 120 -5.59 -5.92 -13.16
CA ASN A 120 -5.24 -7.04 -14.03
C ASN A 120 -3.73 -7.19 -14.18
N ASP A 121 -3.01 -6.09 -14.35
CA ASP A 121 -1.56 -6.12 -14.47
C ASP A 121 -0.89 -6.65 -13.19
N ILE A 122 -1.30 -6.14 -12.04
CA ILE A 122 -0.84 -6.62 -10.73
C ILE A 122 -1.23 -8.09 -10.49
N LEU A 123 -2.48 -8.47 -10.78
CA LEU A 123 -2.93 -9.84 -10.58
C LEU A 123 -2.16 -10.84 -11.45
N VAL A 124 -1.97 -10.51 -12.71
CA VAL A 124 -1.23 -11.39 -13.65
C VAL A 124 0.24 -11.48 -13.27
N ASN A 125 0.87 -10.36 -12.95
CA ASN A 125 2.31 -10.31 -12.72
C ASN A 125 2.71 -10.74 -11.31
N ASP A 126 1.90 -10.43 -10.29
CA ASP A 126 2.29 -10.57 -8.89
C ASP A 126 1.61 -11.75 -8.17
N THR A 127 0.61 -12.40 -8.77
CA THR A 127 -0.07 -13.52 -8.13
C THR A 127 0.41 -14.87 -8.69
N PRO A 128 1.25 -15.60 -7.96
CA PRO A 128 1.79 -16.87 -8.44
C PRO A 128 0.71 -17.91 -8.74
N GLY A 129 0.70 -18.41 -9.98
CA GLY A 129 -0.21 -19.47 -10.40
C GLY A 129 -1.65 -19.00 -10.66
N TYR A 130 -1.90 -17.69 -10.69
CA TYR A 130 -3.16 -17.12 -11.16
C TYR A 130 -2.99 -16.61 -12.59
N ASP A 131 -3.85 -17.07 -13.49
CA ASP A 131 -3.83 -16.76 -14.93
C ASP A 131 -5.14 -16.10 -15.42
N GLY A 132 -6.05 -15.81 -14.50
CA GLY A 132 -7.31 -15.13 -14.79
C GLY A 132 -7.19 -13.60 -14.75
N ASP A 133 -8.29 -12.95 -15.07
CA ASP A 133 -8.46 -11.50 -14.93
C ASP A 133 -9.32 -11.12 -13.71
N PHE A 134 -9.54 -9.82 -13.51
CA PHE A 134 -10.37 -9.31 -12.43
C PHE A 134 -11.83 -9.79 -12.52
N ASP A 135 -12.39 -9.89 -13.73
CA ASP A 135 -13.76 -10.37 -13.94
C ASP A 135 -13.91 -11.84 -13.56
N GLN A 136 -12.91 -12.65 -13.88
CA GLN A 136 -12.87 -14.05 -13.46
C GLN A 136 -12.72 -14.16 -11.93
N LEU A 137 -11.85 -13.34 -11.34
CA LEU A 137 -11.65 -13.31 -9.89
C LEU A 137 -12.91 -12.88 -9.11
N CYS A 138 -13.78 -12.07 -9.72
CA CYS A 138 -15.06 -11.69 -9.12
C CYS A 138 -16.10 -12.83 -9.15
N LYS A 139 -15.95 -13.76 -10.06
CA LYS A 139 -16.84 -14.95 -10.16
C LYS A 139 -16.34 -16.09 -9.31
N ASP A 140 -15.03 -16.32 -9.34
CA ASP A 140 -14.37 -17.44 -8.69
C ASP A 140 -13.43 -16.92 -7.58
N VAL A 141 -13.23 -17.78 -6.59
CA VAL A 141 -12.28 -17.50 -5.52
C VAL A 141 -10.99 -18.24 -5.82
N TYR A 142 -9.90 -17.50 -6.00
CA TYR A 142 -8.59 -18.11 -6.18
C TYR A 142 -8.00 -18.54 -4.84
N VAL A 143 -7.72 -19.82 -4.70
CA VAL A 143 -7.06 -20.40 -3.53
C VAL A 143 -5.57 -20.53 -3.84
N TYR A 144 -4.75 -19.89 -3.03
CA TYR A 144 -3.29 -19.99 -3.17
C TYR A 144 -2.85 -21.46 -3.08
N PRO A 145 -1.80 -21.85 -3.82
CA PRO A 145 -1.19 -23.16 -3.71
C PRO A 145 -0.79 -23.45 -2.26
N ALA A 146 -0.66 -24.73 -1.93
CA ALA A 146 -0.22 -25.15 -0.61
C ALA A 146 1.09 -24.43 -0.23
N PHE A 147 1.13 -23.88 0.98
CA PHE A 147 2.28 -23.14 1.45
C PHE A 147 3.47 -24.08 1.68
N GLU A 148 4.60 -23.77 1.07
CA GLU A 148 5.83 -24.53 1.27
C GLU A 148 6.49 -24.11 2.60
N TYR A 149 6.45 -25.02 3.57
CA TYR A 149 7.06 -24.79 4.89
C TYR A 149 8.56 -25.04 4.87
N ARG A 150 9.28 -24.36 5.78
CA ARG A 150 10.73 -24.51 5.99
C ARG A 150 11.54 -24.27 4.72
N LYS A 151 11.17 -23.27 3.94
CA LYS A 151 11.88 -22.90 2.72
C LYS A 151 13.37 -22.68 2.94
N HIS A 152 13.75 -22.16 4.12
CA HIS A 152 15.14 -21.94 4.49
C HIS A 152 15.96 -23.24 4.62
N GLU A 153 15.36 -24.33 5.09
CA GLU A 153 16.02 -25.63 5.17
C GLU A 153 16.21 -26.29 3.80
N LYS A 154 15.31 -25.97 2.88
CA LYS A 154 15.27 -26.55 1.54
C LYS A 154 16.06 -25.75 0.48
N GLY A 155 16.72 -24.68 0.90
CA GLY A 155 17.44 -23.80 -0.03
C GLY A 155 16.56 -22.93 -0.93
N LEU A 156 15.26 -22.80 -0.63
CA LEU A 156 14.30 -22.10 -1.50
C LEU A 156 14.26 -20.58 -1.27
N LEU A 157 14.99 -20.07 -0.30
CA LEU A 157 15.03 -18.63 0.00
C LEU A 157 16.28 -17.93 -0.57
N ARG A 158 17.33 -18.69 -0.86
CA ARG A 158 18.59 -18.13 -1.32
C ARG A 158 18.77 -18.33 -2.84
N PRO A 159 19.27 -17.33 -3.56
CA PRO A 159 19.54 -17.45 -5.00
C PRO A 159 20.54 -18.56 -5.36
N ASP A 160 21.44 -18.90 -4.41
CA ASP A 160 22.45 -19.95 -4.56
C ASP A 160 21.94 -21.37 -4.26
N GLY A 161 20.66 -21.51 -3.89
CA GLY A 161 20.03 -22.78 -3.55
C GLY A 161 20.50 -23.43 -2.25
N GLN A 162 21.37 -22.78 -1.49
CA GLN A 162 21.86 -23.33 -0.22
C GLN A 162 20.84 -23.10 0.92
N PRO A 163 20.81 -24.00 1.92
CA PRO A 163 20.00 -23.76 3.11
C PRO A 163 20.35 -22.42 3.79
N GLY A 164 19.32 -21.73 4.29
CA GLY A 164 19.47 -20.46 4.97
C GLY A 164 18.48 -19.41 4.49
N PHE A 165 18.68 -18.18 4.96
CA PHE A 165 17.87 -17.01 4.61
C PHE A 165 18.59 -16.16 3.55
N ASN A 166 17.83 -15.40 2.78
CA ASN A 166 18.38 -14.45 1.81
C ASN A 166 18.87 -13.17 2.53
N THR A 167 19.88 -13.33 3.34
CA THR A 167 20.55 -12.29 4.13
C THR A 167 22.06 -12.41 3.96
N PRO A 168 22.85 -11.37 4.22
CA PRO A 168 24.31 -11.44 4.14
C PRO A 168 24.93 -12.57 4.96
N SER A 169 24.39 -12.85 6.16
CA SER A 169 24.86 -13.93 7.04
C SER A 169 24.28 -15.31 6.71
N GLY A 170 23.26 -15.38 5.84
CA GLY A 170 22.48 -16.60 5.59
C GLY A 170 21.57 -17.02 6.76
N ARG A 171 21.49 -16.21 7.81
CA ARG A 171 20.70 -16.45 9.03
C ARG A 171 19.65 -15.38 9.23
N ILE A 172 18.71 -15.58 10.16
CA ILE A 172 17.82 -14.52 10.61
C ILE A 172 18.69 -13.44 11.29
N GLU A 173 18.61 -12.22 10.78
CA GLU A 173 19.31 -11.07 11.33
C GLU A 173 18.36 -10.30 12.23
N LEU A 174 18.60 -10.37 13.55
CA LEU A 174 17.78 -9.70 14.56
C LEU A 174 18.24 -8.25 14.79
N TYR A 175 19.39 -7.89 14.29
CA TYR A 175 19.95 -6.53 14.37
C TYR A 175 20.27 -6.03 12.97
N ASN A 176 19.76 -4.86 12.65
CA ASN A 176 20.09 -4.15 11.41
C ASN A 176 20.99 -2.96 11.75
N SER A 177 22.20 -2.98 11.21
CA SER A 177 23.20 -1.92 11.41
C SER A 177 23.11 -0.78 10.38
N ILE A 178 22.09 -0.80 9.49
CA ILE A 178 21.88 0.22 8.48
C ILE A 178 21.08 1.40 9.06
#